data_1e70e2259165a4e54783887e13b139cb
#
_entry.id   1e70e2259165a4e54783887e13b139cb
#
_cell.length_a   1.000
_cell.length_b   1.000
_cell.length_c   1.000
_cell.angle_alpha   90.00
_cell.angle_beta   90.00
_cell.angle_gamma   90.00
#
_symmetry.space_group_name_H-M   'P 1'
#
loop_
_entity.id
_entity.type
_entity.pdbx_description
1 polymer ?
#
loop_
_entity_poly.entity_id
_entity_poly.type
_entity_poly.pdbx_seq_one_letter_code
_entity_poly.pdbx_strand_id
1 'polypeptide(L)'
;MTRLTWDGNGQRYYHTGIDQGVLYVDGLPGVAWNGLTAVTRAPAGGTAKPYYVDGVKYSNNPVPEEFEATVQAYTYPEEFEQCDGSVEVRRGMFLSGQRRKQFGFSYRTLVGNDLSQKDYQINLVYGVTAEPTTRGHKAINDVTQVTEFMWKITTMPPAVTGYRNGSHIVIYSRYTDPQSLLGIEEIIYGTDATSPRLPTFQELLDLYDSGNILTVTDNGDGTVTYTAPEYALTMLDDDTFRIDWDTVIDNGDGTWTASTGP
;
A
#
# COMPACT_ATOMS: atom_id res chain seq x y z
N MET A 1 -14.00 29.38 -17.09
CA MET A 1 -12.62 29.08 -16.59
C MET A 1 -12.54 29.49 -15.14
N THR A 2 -12.25 28.57 -14.24
CA THR A 2 -12.14 28.87 -12.82
C THR A 2 -10.70 29.32 -12.54
N ARG A 3 -10.55 30.49 -11.90
CA ARG A 3 -9.22 30.98 -11.47
C ARG A 3 -8.68 30.07 -10.39
N LEU A 4 -7.39 29.68 -10.49
CA LEU A 4 -6.72 28.90 -9.46
C LEU A 4 -6.66 29.66 -8.14
N THR A 5 -6.90 28.96 -7.04
CA THR A 5 -6.73 29.44 -5.66
C THR A 5 -5.76 28.53 -4.96
N TRP A 6 -4.94 29.06 -4.04
CA TRP A 6 -3.93 28.33 -3.28
C TRP A 6 -4.23 28.43 -1.80
N ASP A 7 -3.84 27.40 -1.06
CA ASP A 7 -3.88 27.36 0.42
C ASP A 7 -5.25 27.68 1.02
N GLY A 8 -6.33 27.27 0.34
CA GLY A 8 -7.69 27.37 0.87
C GLY A 8 -7.83 26.62 2.21
N ASN A 9 -8.82 27.02 3.01
CA ASN A 9 -9.14 26.33 4.26
C ASN A 9 -9.52 24.85 3.98
N GLY A 10 -8.90 23.89 4.67
CA GLY A 10 -9.06 22.46 4.43
C GLY A 10 -8.25 21.90 3.26
N GLN A 11 -7.48 22.72 2.53
CA GLN A 11 -6.67 22.29 1.39
C GLN A 11 -5.16 22.20 1.70
N ARG A 12 -4.74 22.49 2.91
CA ARG A 12 -3.33 22.47 3.36
C ARG A 12 -2.99 21.08 3.90
N TYR A 13 -2.69 20.14 2.99
CA TYR A 13 -2.36 18.77 3.36
C TYR A 13 -0.89 18.63 3.77
N TYR A 14 -0.66 17.81 4.79
CA TYR A 14 0.68 17.44 5.24
C TYR A 14 0.72 15.96 5.62
N HIS A 15 1.88 15.35 5.44
CA HIS A 15 2.14 13.99 5.85
C HIS A 15 2.82 13.99 7.22
N THR A 16 2.38 13.10 8.09
CA THR A 16 2.94 12.94 9.42
C THR A 16 2.96 11.48 9.79
N GLY A 17 3.86 11.10 10.68
CA GLY A 17 3.87 9.79 11.32
C GLY A 17 3.88 8.58 10.39
N ILE A 18 4.26 7.48 10.94
CA ILE A 18 4.20 6.15 10.35
C ILE A 18 3.63 5.21 11.41
N ASP A 19 2.73 4.32 11.02
CA ASP A 19 2.17 3.32 11.91
C ASP A 19 1.80 2.03 11.15
N GLN A 20 1.26 1.05 11.87
CA GLN A 20 0.73 -0.21 11.34
C GLN A 20 1.66 -0.92 10.35
N GLY A 21 2.96 -1.00 10.69
CA GLY A 21 3.90 -1.81 9.93
C GLY A 21 3.56 -3.30 10.02
N VAL A 22 3.61 -4.01 8.90
CA VAL A 22 3.42 -5.47 8.85
C VAL A 22 4.50 -6.10 7.99
N LEU A 23 5.08 -7.18 8.49
CA LEU A 23 6.04 -8.02 7.79
C LEU A 23 5.31 -9.25 7.23
N TYR A 24 5.54 -9.57 5.97
CA TYR A 24 5.01 -10.77 5.30
C TYR A 24 6.15 -11.62 4.78
N VAL A 25 6.41 -12.75 5.42
CA VAL A 25 7.43 -13.71 4.98
C VAL A 25 6.74 -14.88 4.29
N ASP A 26 7.25 -15.29 3.14
CA ASP A 26 6.67 -16.38 2.37
C ASP A 26 6.46 -17.65 3.22
N GLY A 27 5.23 -18.18 3.17
CA GLY A 27 4.83 -19.37 3.92
C GLY A 27 4.48 -19.11 5.38
N LEU A 28 4.47 -17.87 5.85
CA LEU A 28 4.06 -17.48 7.20
C LEU A 28 2.92 -16.45 7.14
N PRO A 29 2.05 -16.40 8.16
CA PRO A 29 1.12 -15.30 8.33
C PRO A 29 1.88 -13.97 8.47
N GLY A 30 1.26 -12.87 8.07
CA GLY A 30 1.78 -11.53 8.33
C GLY A 30 1.88 -11.26 9.82
N VAL A 31 2.94 -10.57 10.25
CA VAL A 31 3.17 -10.23 11.65
C VAL A 31 3.38 -8.72 11.80
N ALA A 32 2.83 -8.17 12.87
CA ALA A 32 2.95 -6.74 13.16
C ALA A 32 4.41 -6.35 13.42
N TRP A 33 4.89 -5.33 12.72
CA TRP A 33 6.21 -4.74 12.98
C TRP A 33 6.06 -3.61 13.99
N ASN A 34 6.15 -3.95 15.25
CA ASN A 34 6.12 -3.00 16.34
C ASN A 34 7.42 -2.18 16.41
N GLY A 35 7.33 -0.95 16.92
CA GLY A 35 8.50 -0.09 17.12
C GLY A 35 9.08 0.51 15.83
N LEU A 36 8.37 0.46 14.73
CA LEU A 36 8.74 1.13 13.48
C LEU A 36 8.81 2.64 13.70
N THR A 37 9.95 3.26 13.38
CA THR A 37 10.18 4.70 13.58
C THR A 37 10.17 5.48 12.28
N ALA A 38 10.77 4.93 11.21
CA ALA A 38 10.79 5.58 9.90
C ALA A 38 10.94 4.59 8.75
N VAL A 39 10.38 4.97 7.60
CA VAL A 39 10.70 4.39 6.30
C VAL A 39 11.09 5.53 5.37
N THR A 40 12.37 5.58 5.01
CA THR A 40 12.91 6.63 4.13
C THR A 40 13.16 6.05 2.75
N ARG A 41 12.38 6.49 1.77
CA ARG A 41 12.52 6.07 0.36
C ARG A 41 13.72 6.76 -0.28
N ALA A 42 14.55 5.98 -0.95
CA ALA A 42 15.70 6.45 -1.70
C ALA A 42 15.81 5.64 -3.01
N PRO A 43 14.91 5.91 -4.00
CA PRO A 43 14.84 5.11 -5.21
C PRO A 43 16.16 5.13 -5.98
N ALA A 44 16.55 3.97 -6.51
CA ALA A 44 17.70 3.81 -7.37
C ALA A 44 17.29 3.90 -8.87
N GLY A 45 18.17 4.32 -9.74
CA GLY A 45 17.89 4.48 -11.16
C GLY A 45 17.25 5.83 -11.51
N GLY A 46 16.36 5.86 -12.50
CA GLY A 46 15.64 7.06 -12.91
C GLY A 46 16.46 8.10 -13.67
N THR A 47 17.78 8.04 -13.65
CA THR A 47 18.65 9.03 -14.31
C THR A 47 18.58 8.87 -15.82
N ALA A 48 18.16 9.91 -16.51
CA ALA A 48 18.11 9.93 -17.95
C ALA A 48 19.52 9.95 -18.57
N LYS A 49 19.76 9.08 -19.53
CA LYS A 49 21.00 9.08 -20.35
C LYS A 49 20.72 9.77 -21.67
N PRO A 50 21.26 10.98 -21.89
CA PRO A 50 21.09 11.69 -23.16
C PRO A 50 22.00 11.09 -24.23
N TYR A 51 21.48 10.99 -25.44
CA TYR A 51 22.24 10.67 -26.66
C TYR A 51 22.29 11.91 -27.53
N TYR A 52 23.45 12.18 -28.12
CA TYR A 52 23.69 13.34 -28.96
C TYR A 52 24.05 12.90 -30.38
N VAL A 53 23.55 13.61 -31.40
CA VAL A 53 23.90 13.47 -32.81
C VAL A 53 24.20 14.87 -33.32
N ASP A 54 25.36 15.06 -33.96
CA ASP A 54 25.82 16.35 -34.48
C ASP A 54 25.75 17.52 -33.46
N GLY A 55 26.06 17.24 -32.18
CA GLY A 55 26.05 18.22 -31.11
C GLY A 55 24.64 18.56 -30.57
N VAL A 56 23.59 17.98 -31.13
CA VAL A 56 22.20 18.15 -30.69
C VAL A 56 21.73 16.95 -29.88
N LYS A 57 21.03 17.19 -28.79
CA LYS A 57 20.43 16.14 -27.96
C LYS A 57 19.34 15.43 -28.77
N TYR A 58 19.65 14.19 -29.21
CA TYR A 58 18.75 13.39 -30.05
C TYR A 58 17.70 12.62 -29.22
N SER A 59 18.11 12.05 -28.10
CA SER A 59 17.22 11.27 -27.24
C SER A 59 17.61 11.41 -25.77
N ASN A 60 16.64 11.23 -24.89
CA ASN A 60 16.81 11.28 -23.44
C ASN A 60 16.00 10.15 -22.81
N ASN A 61 16.58 8.95 -22.78
CA ASN A 61 15.89 7.77 -22.27
C ASN A 61 16.13 7.62 -20.76
N PRO A 62 15.09 7.75 -19.92
CA PRO A 62 15.22 7.47 -18.50
C PRO A 62 15.43 5.97 -18.25
N VAL A 63 16.36 5.65 -17.36
CA VAL A 63 16.52 4.29 -16.85
C VAL A 63 15.33 3.99 -15.91
N PRO A 64 14.84 2.74 -15.84
CA PRO A 64 13.85 2.34 -14.85
C PRO A 64 14.26 2.73 -13.43
N GLU A 65 13.30 3.25 -12.69
CA GLU A 65 13.44 3.48 -11.25
C GLU A 65 13.15 2.17 -10.51
N GLU A 66 13.98 1.84 -9.54
CA GLU A 66 13.80 0.71 -8.63
C GLU A 66 13.50 1.25 -7.23
N PHE A 67 12.56 0.60 -6.53
CA PHE A 67 12.24 0.99 -5.17
C PHE A 67 13.34 0.53 -4.22
N GLU A 68 13.98 1.48 -3.56
CA GLU A 68 14.87 1.26 -2.43
C GLU A 68 14.42 2.12 -1.25
N ALA A 69 14.63 1.64 -0.04
CA ALA A 69 14.32 2.39 1.17
C ALA A 69 15.23 1.99 2.34
N THR A 70 15.24 2.83 3.36
CA THR A 70 15.82 2.52 4.67
C THR A 70 14.67 2.42 5.68
N VAL A 71 14.57 1.26 6.33
CA VAL A 71 13.62 1.00 7.42
C VAL A 71 14.33 1.20 8.74
N GLN A 72 13.73 1.96 9.65
CA GLN A 72 14.26 2.21 11.01
C GLN A 72 13.23 1.78 12.04
N ALA A 73 13.68 1.11 13.10
CA ALA A 73 12.80 0.62 14.15
C ALA A 73 13.55 0.44 15.47
N TYR A 74 12.85 0.53 16.60
CA TYR A 74 13.37 0.17 17.91
C TYR A 74 13.34 -1.33 18.18
N THR A 75 12.49 -2.07 17.48
CA THR A 75 12.38 -3.53 17.56
C THR A 75 11.92 -4.10 16.22
N TYR A 76 11.98 -5.41 16.09
CA TYR A 76 11.50 -6.13 14.91
C TYR A 76 10.92 -7.49 15.32
N PRO A 77 9.99 -8.06 14.54
CA PRO A 77 9.43 -9.37 14.82
C PRO A 77 10.48 -10.49 14.64
N GLU A 78 10.34 -11.58 15.39
CA GLU A 78 11.28 -12.70 15.37
C GLU A 78 11.36 -13.36 13.97
N GLU A 79 10.26 -13.34 13.22
CA GLU A 79 10.18 -13.83 11.85
C GLU A 79 11.11 -13.08 10.88
N PHE A 80 11.51 -11.86 11.23
CA PHE A 80 12.44 -11.05 10.42
C PHE A 80 13.88 -11.57 10.48
N GLU A 81 14.28 -12.34 11.48
CA GLU A 81 15.65 -12.88 11.61
C GLU A 81 16.11 -13.62 10.35
N GLN A 82 15.21 -14.43 9.74
CA GLN A 82 15.51 -15.12 8.49
C GLN A 82 15.65 -14.18 7.28
N CYS A 83 15.03 -13.01 7.33
CA CYS A 83 15.16 -11.97 6.30
C CYS A 83 16.45 -11.15 6.49
N ASP A 84 16.96 -11.06 7.71
CA ASP A 84 18.23 -10.43 8.03
C ASP A 84 19.43 -11.38 7.94
N GLY A 85 19.22 -12.62 7.52
CA GLY A 85 20.27 -13.61 7.27
C GLY A 85 20.70 -14.39 8.49
N SER A 86 19.78 -14.58 9.44
CA SER A 86 19.94 -15.47 10.59
C SER A 86 18.99 -16.67 10.48
N VAL A 87 19.41 -17.85 10.90
CA VAL A 87 18.59 -19.06 10.96
C VAL A 87 18.59 -19.62 12.36
N GLU A 88 17.42 -19.92 12.89
CA GLU A 88 17.28 -20.58 14.16
C GLU A 88 17.71 -22.06 14.04
N VAL A 89 18.81 -22.41 14.71
CA VAL A 89 19.35 -23.79 14.75
C VAL A 89 18.71 -24.59 15.88
N ARG A 90 18.45 -23.94 16.97
CA ARG A 90 17.71 -24.42 18.14
C ARG A 90 16.94 -23.25 18.71
N ARG A 91 15.86 -23.50 19.43
CA ARG A 91 15.06 -22.43 20.02
C ARG A 91 15.93 -21.46 20.81
N GLY A 92 15.93 -20.19 20.36
CA GLY A 92 16.72 -19.13 20.95
C GLY A 92 18.22 -19.12 20.57
N MET A 93 18.67 -20.01 19.62
CA MET A 93 20.03 -20.01 19.10
C MET A 93 20.03 -19.77 17.60
N PHE A 94 20.50 -18.59 17.21
CA PHE A 94 20.53 -18.14 15.82
C PHE A 94 21.95 -18.16 15.25
N LEU A 95 22.09 -18.66 14.03
CA LEU A 95 23.31 -18.67 13.24
C LEU A 95 23.22 -17.61 12.15
N SER A 96 24.07 -16.58 12.24
CA SER A 96 24.14 -15.48 11.26
C SER A 96 24.90 -15.87 9.99
N GLY A 97 24.84 -15.00 8.95
CA GLY A 97 25.55 -15.19 7.68
C GLY A 97 24.87 -16.20 6.74
N GLN A 98 23.60 -16.44 6.96
CA GLN A 98 22.79 -17.34 6.12
C GLN A 98 22.15 -16.61 4.95
N ARG A 99 21.57 -17.39 3.99
CA ARG A 99 20.82 -16.81 2.88
C ARG A 99 19.60 -16.05 3.40
N ARG A 100 19.47 -14.79 2.98
CA ARG A 100 18.34 -13.94 3.33
C ARG A 100 17.10 -14.37 2.57
N LYS A 101 15.97 -14.47 3.25
CA LYS A 101 14.67 -14.65 2.62
C LYS A 101 14.13 -13.32 2.13
N GLN A 102 13.43 -13.37 1.00
CA GLN A 102 12.60 -12.25 0.56
C GLN A 102 11.35 -12.16 1.44
N PHE A 103 10.81 -10.96 1.52
CA PHE A 103 9.60 -10.67 2.27
C PHE A 103 8.77 -9.59 1.59
N GLY A 104 7.52 -9.46 2.00
CA GLY A 104 6.68 -8.32 1.73
C GLY A 104 6.64 -7.42 2.95
N PHE A 105 6.36 -6.16 2.74
CA PHE A 105 6.27 -5.18 3.82
C PHE A 105 5.15 -4.19 3.54
N SER A 106 4.33 -3.91 4.54
CA SER A 106 3.38 -2.82 4.47
C SER A 106 3.54 -1.87 5.65
N TYR A 107 3.19 -0.62 5.43
CA TYR A 107 3.14 0.40 6.47
C TYR A 107 2.14 1.48 6.08
N ARG A 108 1.63 2.20 7.07
CA ARG A 108 0.71 3.30 6.86
C ARG A 108 1.40 4.63 7.20
N THR A 109 1.20 5.64 6.36
CA THR A 109 1.58 7.03 6.63
C THR A 109 0.33 7.86 6.85
N LEU A 110 0.34 8.66 7.91
CA LEU A 110 -0.78 9.52 8.27
C LEU A 110 -0.78 10.80 7.44
N VAL A 111 -1.96 11.20 6.99
CA VAL A 111 -2.18 12.43 6.24
C VAL A 111 -3.18 13.29 7.00
N GLY A 112 -2.85 14.54 7.17
CA GLY A 112 -3.74 15.52 7.79
C GLY A 112 -3.90 16.76 6.95
N ASN A 113 -4.87 17.57 7.30
CA ASN A 113 -5.01 18.93 6.82
C ASN A 113 -5.23 19.87 8.02
N ASP A 114 -5.38 21.15 7.74
CA ASP A 114 -5.62 22.20 8.75
C ASP A 114 -6.95 22.02 9.54
N LEU A 115 -7.83 21.10 9.14
CA LEU A 115 -9.11 20.81 9.80
C LEU A 115 -9.15 19.45 10.50
N SER A 116 -8.47 18.43 9.95
CA SER A 116 -8.50 17.07 10.50
C SER A 116 -7.25 16.25 10.15
N GLN A 117 -6.96 15.19 10.95
CA GLN A 117 -5.90 14.20 10.71
C GLN A 117 -6.53 12.81 10.59
N LYS A 118 -7.44 12.62 9.63
CA LYS A 118 -8.18 11.35 9.50
C LYS A 118 -7.75 10.50 8.33
N ASP A 119 -7.03 11.07 7.36
CA ASP A 119 -6.63 10.38 6.16
C ASP A 119 -5.28 9.66 6.36
N TYR A 120 -5.05 8.63 5.59
CA TYR A 120 -3.79 7.87 5.59
C TYR A 120 -3.51 7.29 4.21
N GLN A 121 -2.29 6.83 4.04
CA GLN A 121 -1.85 6.09 2.87
C GLN A 121 -1.32 4.73 3.32
N ILE A 122 -1.82 3.67 2.72
CA ILE A 122 -1.28 2.33 2.88
C ILE A 122 -0.21 2.14 1.80
N ASN A 123 0.99 1.79 2.23
CA ASN A 123 2.12 1.51 1.37
C ASN A 123 2.37 0.01 1.36
N LEU A 124 2.29 -0.64 0.20
CA LEU A 124 2.56 -2.06 0.01
C LEU A 124 3.85 -2.22 -0.76
N VAL A 125 4.81 -2.96 -0.23
CA VAL A 125 6.13 -3.19 -0.85
C VAL A 125 6.36 -4.67 -1.05
N TYR A 126 6.64 -5.05 -2.28
CA TYR A 126 6.76 -6.44 -2.74
C TYR A 126 8.20 -6.82 -3.04
N GLY A 127 8.52 -8.11 -2.87
CA GLY A 127 9.80 -8.69 -3.24
C GLY A 127 11.00 -8.05 -2.56
N VAL A 128 10.84 -7.71 -1.28
CA VAL A 128 11.83 -6.98 -0.48
C VAL A 128 12.96 -7.92 -0.05
N THR A 129 14.19 -7.43 -0.13
CA THR A 129 15.39 -8.06 0.43
C THR A 129 16.11 -7.04 1.31
N ALA A 130 16.39 -7.41 2.56
CA ALA A 130 17.19 -6.57 3.46
C ALA A 130 18.68 -6.73 3.14
N GLU A 131 19.41 -5.61 3.03
CA GLU A 131 20.86 -5.61 2.89
C GLU A 131 21.55 -5.75 4.26
N PRO A 132 22.80 -6.28 4.31
CA PRO A 132 23.59 -6.27 5.53
C PRO A 132 23.81 -4.85 6.04
N THR A 133 23.54 -4.61 7.32
CA THR A 133 23.73 -3.30 7.94
C THR A 133 24.58 -3.40 9.19
N THR A 134 25.17 -2.28 9.59
CA THR A 134 25.95 -2.19 10.83
C THR A 134 25.00 -2.20 12.02
N ARG A 135 25.27 -3.08 13.01
CA ARG A 135 24.60 -3.09 14.30
C ARG A 135 25.58 -2.62 15.38
N GLY A 136 25.18 -1.62 16.13
CA GLY A 136 25.99 -1.09 17.25
C GLY A 136 25.39 -1.51 18.60
N HIS A 137 26.22 -2.02 19.50
CA HIS A 137 25.85 -2.28 20.89
C HIS A 137 26.66 -1.37 21.77
N LYS A 138 26.00 -0.67 22.69
CA LYS A 138 26.66 0.26 23.63
C LYS A 138 26.44 -0.21 25.07
N ALA A 139 27.41 0.06 25.94
CA ALA A 139 27.24 -0.16 27.37
C ALA A 139 26.15 0.79 27.92
N ILE A 140 25.48 0.34 28.97
CA ILE A 140 24.48 1.15 29.69
C ILE A 140 25.26 2.22 30.48
N ASN A 141 24.83 3.47 30.29
CA ASN A 141 25.26 4.63 31.05
C ASN A 141 24.17 5.04 32.05
N ASP A 142 24.36 6.16 32.73
CA ASP A 142 23.36 6.74 33.66
C ASP A 142 22.00 7.07 32.99
N VAL A 143 22.00 7.17 31.67
CA VAL A 143 20.77 7.37 30.86
C VAL A 143 20.57 6.17 29.94
N THR A 144 19.40 5.52 30.04
CA THR A 144 19.04 4.44 29.14
C THR A 144 18.83 5.00 27.72
N GLN A 145 19.72 4.65 26.80
CA GLN A 145 19.58 4.98 25.38
C GLN A 145 18.99 3.79 24.65
N VAL A 146 17.87 4.01 23.97
CA VAL A 146 17.27 2.99 23.09
C VAL A 146 18.12 2.85 21.84
N THR A 147 18.48 1.61 21.49
CA THR A 147 19.18 1.32 20.24
C THR A 147 18.16 1.30 19.10
N GLU A 148 18.40 2.09 18.08
CA GLU A 148 17.63 2.07 16.85
C GLU A 148 18.29 1.14 15.84
N PHE A 149 17.51 0.23 15.28
CA PHE A 149 17.94 -0.65 14.20
C PHE A 149 17.64 0.02 12.86
N MET A 150 18.49 -0.24 11.88
CA MET A 150 18.37 0.31 10.54
C MET A 150 18.68 -0.77 9.51
N TRP A 151 17.82 -0.91 8.48
CA TRP A 151 18.05 -1.81 7.36
C TRP A 151 17.84 -1.07 6.07
N LYS A 152 18.80 -1.15 5.17
CA LYS A 152 18.56 -0.81 3.77
C LYS A 152 17.84 -1.97 3.11
N ILE A 153 16.80 -1.67 2.37
CA ILE A 153 16.00 -2.64 1.62
C ILE A 153 16.06 -2.34 0.13
N THR A 154 16.18 -3.39 -0.64
CA THR A 154 16.06 -3.40 -2.10
C THR A 154 14.92 -4.29 -2.52
N THR A 155 14.43 -4.13 -3.74
CA THR A 155 13.25 -4.88 -4.18
C THR A 155 13.49 -5.57 -5.52
N MET A 156 12.80 -6.70 -5.71
CA MET A 156 12.63 -7.36 -6.99
C MET A 156 11.14 -7.28 -7.38
N PRO A 157 10.79 -6.44 -8.38
CA PRO A 157 9.39 -6.18 -8.70
C PRO A 157 8.71 -7.45 -9.24
N PRO A 158 7.50 -7.79 -8.74
CA PRO A 158 6.68 -8.83 -9.33
C PRO A 158 6.19 -8.42 -10.72
N ALA A 159 5.85 -9.41 -11.54
CA ALA A 159 5.20 -9.16 -12.81
C ALA A 159 3.79 -8.59 -12.60
N VAL A 160 3.46 -7.53 -13.32
CA VAL A 160 2.15 -6.88 -13.28
C VAL A 160 1.58 -6.85 -14.68
N THR A 161 0.38 -7.44 -14.86
CA THR A 161 -0.27 -7.50 -16.17
C THR A 161 -0.77 -6.11 -16.58
N GLY A 162 -0.47 -5.70 -17.80
CA GLY A 162 -0.92 -4.41 -18.36
C GLY A 162 -0.13 -3.19 -17.94
N TYR A 163 0.77 -3.31 -16.96
CA TYR A 163 1.59 -2.22 -16.45
C TYR A 163 3.07 -2.62 -16.44
N ARG A 164 3.92 -1.64 -16.23
CA ARG A 164 5.33 -1.90 -15.94
C ARG A 164 5.46 -2.51 -14.54
N ASN A 165 6.35 -3.49 -14.39
CA ASN A 165 6.63 -4.10 -13.10
C ASN A 165 7.05 -3.05 -12.07
N GLY A 166 6.41 -3.07 -10.92
CA GLY A 166 6.64 -2.17 -9.80
C GLY A 166 6.60 -2.93 -8.47
N SER A 167 7.43 -2.51 -7.53
CA SER A 167 7.50 -3.14 -6.21
C SER A 167 6.74 -2.38 -5.13
N HIS A 168 6.18 -1.22 -5.45
CA HIS A 168 5.54 -0.36 -4.46
C HIS A 168 4.20 0.15 -4.97
N ILE A 169 3.17 -0.09 -4.17
CA ILE A 169 1.80 0.39 -4.39
C ILE A 169 1.44 1.32 -3.23
N VAL A 170 0.82 2.45 -3.54
CA VAL A 170 0.29 3.39 -2.54
C VAL A 170 -1.21 3.50 -2.72
N ILE A 171 -1.95 3.25 -1.66
CA ILE A 171 -3.40 3.34 -1.61
C ILE A 171 -3.77 4.51 -0.70
N TYR A 172 -4.56 5.43 -1.21
CA TYR A 172 -4.98 6.64 -0.49
C TYR A 172 -6.38 6.41 0.09
N SER A 173 -6.52 6.38 1.41
CA SER A 173 -7.82 6.19 2.08
C SER A 173 -8.86 7.21 1.62
N ARG A 174 -8.44 8.43 1.32
CA ARG A 174 -9.30 9.52 0.90
C ARG A 174 -9.98 9.31 -0.46
N TYR A 175 -9.31 8.59 -1.37
CA TYR A 175 -9.77 8.42 -2.75
C TYR A 175 -10.26 6.99 -3.03
N THR A 176 -10.06 6.09 -2.09
CA THR A 176 -10.48 4.70 -2.21
C THR A 176 -11.87 4.56 -1.61
N ASP A 177 -12.72 3.83 -2.30
CA ASP A 177 -14.04 3.45 -1.83
C ASP A 177 -13.94 2.73 -0.45
N PRO A 178 -14.82 3.04 0.52
CA PRO A 178 -14.78 2.47 1.85
C PRO A 178 -14.86 0.93 1.90
N GLN A 179 -15.61 0.30 0.99
CA GLN A 179 -15.73 -1.16 0.93
C GLN A 179 -14.44 -1.79 0.41
N SER A 180 -13.88 -1.25 -0.67
CA SER A 180 -12.58 -1.67 -1.21
C SER A 180 -11.48 -1.47 -0.18
N LEU A 181 -11.47 -0.34 0.52
CA LEU A 181 -10.49 -0.05 1.57
C LEU A 181 -10.59 -1.05 2.73
N LEU A 182 -11.80 -1.36 3.20
CA LEU A 182 -12.04 -2.35 4.23
C LEU A 182 -11.54 -3.73 3.78
N GLY A 183 -11.90 -4.17 2.57
CA GLY A 183 -11.43 -5.46 2.02
C GLY A 183 -9.90 -5.54 1.91
N ILE A 184 -9.23 -4.45 1.55
CA ILE A 184 -7.77 -4.37 1.54
C ILE A 184 -7.22 -4.50 2.96
N GLU A 185 -7.77 -3.78 3.94
CA GLU A 185 -7.35 -3.82 5.33
C GLU A 185 -7.57 -5.19 5.96
N GLU A 186 -8.67 -5.87 5.65
CA GLU A 186 -8.93 -7.25 6.08
C GLU A 186 -7.88 -8.23 5.56
N ILE A 187 -7.39 -8.05 4.36
CA ILE A 187 -6.32 -8.90 3.80
C ILE A 187 -4.98 -8.59 4.48
N ILE A 188 -4.60 -7.33 4.59
CA ILE A 188 -3.27 -6.95 5.09
C ILE A 188 -3.11 -7.09 6.60
N TYR A 189 -4.19 -6.86 7.36
CA TYR A 189 -4.16 -6.95 8.82
C TYR A 189 -4.80 -8.24 9.36
N GLY A 190 -5.54 -8.96 8.51
CA GLY A 190 -6.28 -10.15 8.90
C GLY A 190 -7.59 -9.85 9.61
N THR A 191 -8.36 -10.91 9.82
CA THR A 191 -9.61 -10.91 10.59
C THR A 191 -9.57 -12.06 11.60
N ASP A 192 -10.61 -12.20 12.42
CA ASP A 192 -10.74 -13.34 13.32
C ASP A 192 -10.74 -14.71 12.58
N ALA A 193 -11.09 -14.69 11.28
CA ALA A 193 -11.20 -15.90 10.45
C ALA A 193 -10.04 -16.06 9.45
N THR A 194 -9.30 -15.00 9.12
CA THR A 194 -8.27 -15.02 8.08
C THR A 194 -6.95 -14.44 8.57
N SER A 195 -5.85 -15.11 8.26
CA SER A 195 -4.50 -14.62 8.61
C SER A 195 -4.08 -13.45 7.72
N PRO A 196 -3.33 -12.48 8.27
CA PRO A 196 -2.76 -11.38 7.52
C PRO A 196 -1.87 -11.87 6.37
N ARG A 197 -1.98 -11.26 5.21
CA ARG A 197 -1.11 -11.53 4.06
C ARG A 197 -0.98 -10.31 3.15
N LEU A 198 0.05 -10.30 2.33
CA LEU A 198 0.19 -9.27 1.30
C LEU A 198 -0.69 -9.64 0.09
N PRO A 199 -1.64 -8.79 -0.34
CA PRO A 199 -2.46 -9.05 -1.52
C PRO A 199 -1.63 -9.00 -2.80
N THR A 200 -2.03 -9.74 -3.82
CA THR A 200 -1.49 -9.58 -5.17
C THR A 200 -2.06 -8.33 -5.84
N PHE A 201 -1.41 -7.84 -6.90
CA PHE A 201 -1.92 -6.69 -7.65
C PHE A 201 -3.30 -6.97 -8.25
N GLN A 202 -3.53 -8.20 -8.74
CA GLN A 202 -4.84 -8.57 -9.31
C GLN A 202 -5.94 -8.57 -8.23
N GLU A 203 -5.67 -9.11 -7.05
CA GLU A 203 -6.64 -9.06 -5.94
C GLU A 203 -7.00 -7.62 -5.53
N LEU A 204 -6.04 -6.70 -5.59
CA LEU A 204 -6.34 -5.28 -5.35
C LEU A 204 -7.29 -4.74 -6.43
N LEU A 205 -7.04 -5.02 -7.70
CA LEU A 205 -7.95 -4.61 -8.79
C LEU A 205 -9.34 -5.21 -8.61
N ASP A 206 -9.44 -6.50 -8.30
CA ASP A 206 -10.71 -7.19 -8.08
C ASP A 206 -11.51 -6.56 -6.92
N LEU A 207 -10.81 -6.09 -5.86
CA LEU A 207 -11.46 -5.38 -4.76
C LEU A 207 -12.00 -4.00 -5.18
N TYR A 208 -11.24 -3.25 -5.96
CA TYR A 208 -11.71 -1.98 -6.51
C TYR A 208 -12.90 -2.18 -7.46
N ASP A 209 -12.85 -3.20 -8.30
CA ASP A 209 -13.95 -3.53 -9.20
C ASP A 209 -15.20 -3.98 -8.43
N SER A 210 -15.04 -4.77 -7.36
CA SER A 210 -16.15 -5.22 -6.51
C SER A 210 -16.80 -4.09 -5.71
N GLY A 211 -16.01 -3.11 -5.26
CA GLY A 211 -16.53 -1.91 -4.57
C GLY A 211 -17.36 -1.01 -5.45
N ASN A 212 -17.22 -1.13 -6.77
CA ASN A 212 -17.95 -0.34 -7.76
C ASN A 212 -19.20 -1.05 -8.34
N ILE A 213 -19.61 -2.19 -7.79
CA ILE A 213 -20.75 -2.95 -8.29
C ILE A 213 -22.06 -2.42 -7.69
N LEU A 214 -23.00 -2.08 -8.57
CA LEU A 214 -24.40 -1.89 -8.20
C LEU A 214 -25.00 -3.25 -7.88
N THR A 215 -25.38 -3.48 -6.65
CA THR A 215 -26.14 -4.67 -6.27
C THR A 215 -27.64 -4.36 -6.27
N VAL A 216 -28.40 -5.11 -7.02
CA VAL A 216 -29.86 -5.02 -7.08
C VAL A 216 -30.44 -6.24 -6.39
N THR A 217 -31.17 -6.02 -5.31
CA THR A 217 -31.82 -7.09 -4.53
C THR A 217 -33.33 -6.95 -4.66
N ASP A 218 -34.01 -7.95 -5.23
CA ASP A 218 -35.46 -8.06 -5.19
C ASP A 218 -35.90 -8.53 -3.80
N ASN A 219 -36.69 -7.71 -3.11
CA ASN A 219 -37.11 -7.99 -1.73
C ASN A 219 -38.31 -8.98 -1.69
N GLY A 220 -38.87 -9.38 -2.86
CA GLY A 220 -40.00 -10.32 -2.97
C GLY A 220 -41.36 -9.72 -2.56
N ASP A 221 -41.42 -8.45 -2.22
CA ASP A 221 -42.64 -7.70 -1.86
C ASP A 221 -43.05 -6.70 -2.95
N GLY A 222 -42.40 -6.77 -4.10
CA GLY A 222 -42.57 -5.82 -5.22
C GLY A 222 -41.68 -4.59 -5.13
N THR A 223 -40.76 -4.56 -4.14
CA THR A 223 -39.71 -3.52 -4.00
C THR A 223 -38.35 -4.08 -4.37
N VAL A 224 -37.47 -3.20 -4.83
CA VAL A 224 -36.10 -3.53 -5.22
C VAL A 224 -35.14 -2.61 -4.47
N THR A 225 -34.15 -3.21 -3.83
CA THR A 225 -33.10 -2.47 -3.15
C THR A 225 -31.87 -2.33 -4.05
N TYR A 226 -31.45 -1.10 -4.29
CA TYR A 226 -30.21 -0.77 -4.98
C TYR A 226 -29.14 -0.45 -3.95
N THR A 227 -28.01 -1.13 -4.02
CA THR A 227 -26.83 -0.82 -3.21
C THR A 227 -25.70 -0.42 -4.14
N ALA A 228 -25.28 0.83 -4.03
CA ALA A 228 -24.17 1.39 -4.79
C ALA A 228 -23.27 2.21 -3.88
N PRO A 229 -21.98 2.41 -4.22
CA PRO A 229 -21.13 3.35 -3.50
C PRO A 229 -21.75 4.77 -3.50
N GLU A 230 -21.63 5.47 -2.38
CA GLU A 230 -22.23 6.80 -2.21
C GLU A 230 -21.78 7.81 -3.28
N TYR A 231 -20.54 7.72 -3.74
CA TYR A 231 -20.00 8.59 -4.79
C TYR A 231 -20.58 8.33 -6.20
N ALA A 232 -21.22 7.18 -6.42
CA ALA A 232 -21.89 6.86 -7.67
C ALA A 232 -23.36 7.31 -7.71
N LEU A 233 -23.83 7.93 -6.62
CA LEU A 233 -25.21 8.39 -6.46
C LEU A 233 -25.27 9.91 -6.49
N THR A 234 -26.01 10.49 -7.43
CA THR A 234 -26.33 11.92 -7.43
C THR A 234 -27.79 12.11 -7.04
N MET A 235 -28.04 12.74 -5.90
CA MET A 235 -29.39 13.12 -5.47
C MET A 235 -29.96 14.20 -6.40
N LEU A 236 -31.18 14.01 -6.83
CA LEU A 236 -31.97 14.97 -7.57
C LEU A 236 -33.00 15.63 -6.63
N ASP A 237 -33.53 16.81 -7.05
CA ASP A 237 -34.41 17.63 -6.19
C ASP A 237 -35.79 17.00 -5.86
N ASP A 238 -36.11 15.83 -6.40
CA ASP A 238 -37.42 15.17 -6.28
C ASP A 238 -37.38 13.87 -5.49
N ASP A 239 -36.44 13.71 -4.57
CA ASP A 239 -36.18 12.47 -3.81
C ASP A 239 -35.77 11.26 -4.67
N THR A 240 -35.44 11.52 -5.93
CA THR A 240 -34.85 10.52 -6.84
C THR A 240 -33.33 10.66 -6.85
N PHE A 241 -32.65 9.64 -7.30
CA PHE A 241 -31.20 9.68 -7.50
C PHE A 241 -30.84 9.17 -8.89
N ARG A 242 -29.78 9.74 -9.43
CA ARG A 242 -29.14 9.27 -10.65
C ARG A 242 -27.89 8.49 -10.26
N ILE A 243 -27.73 7.34 -10.91
CA ILE A 243 -26.51 6.54 -10.80
C ILE A 243 -25.59 6.99 -11.93
N ASP A 244 -24.44 7.55 -11.57
CA ASP A 244 -23.43 8.00 -12.53
C ASP A 244 -22.46 6.84 -12.83
N TRP A 245 -22.84 6.01 -13.83
CA TRP A 245 -22.07 4.85 -14.26
C TRP A 245 -21.77 4.95 -15.76
N ASP A 246 -20.55 4.58 -16.15
CA ASP A 246 -20.15 4.61 -17.57
C ASP A 246 -20.70 3.41 -18.34
N THR A 247 -20.93 2.29 -17.68
CA THR A 247 -21.45 1.07 -18.32
C THR A 247 -22.40 0.32 -17.38
N VAL A 248 -23.56 -0.04 -17.89
CA VAL A 248 -24.51 -0.92 -17.22
C VAL A 248 -24.71 -2.15 -18.10
N ILE A 249 -24.48 -3.33 -17.55
CA ILE A 249 -24.60 -4.62 -18.23
C ILE A 249 -25.76 -5.40 -17.61
N ASP A 250 -26.71 -5.80 -18.40
CA ASP A 250 -27.77 -6.75 -18.00
C ASP A 250 -27.17 -8.16 -17.98
N ASN A 251 -27.15 -8.81 -16.82
CA ASN A 251 -26.63 -10.17 -16.64
C ASN A 251 -27.60 -11.26 -17.11
N GLY A 252 -28.84 -10.89 -17.50
CA GLY A 252 -29.84 -11.82 -18.00
C GLY A 252 -30.54 -12.69 -16.95
N ASP A 253 -30.21 -12.50 -15.66
CA ASP A 253 -30.80 -13.18 -14.51
C ASP A 253 -31.68 -12.25 -13.66
N GLY A 254 -31.95 -11.04 -14.15
CA GLY A 254 -32.67 -10.00 -13.43
C GLY A 254 -31.75 -9.09 -12.60
N THR A 255 -30.44 -9.24 -12.72
CA THR A 255 -29.46 -8.36 -12.12
C THR A 255 -28.73 -7.53 -13.16
N TRP A 256 -28.20 -6.37 -12.75
CA TRP A 256 -27.37 -5.51 -13.59
C TRP A 256 -26.05 -5.24 -12.90
N THR A 257 -24.98 -5.29 -13.66
CA THR A 257 -23.66 -4.85 -13.23
C THR A 257 -23.39 -3.47 -13.81
N ALA A 258 -22.98 -2.54 -12.98
CA ALA A 258 -22.61 -1.22 -13.42
C ALA A 258 -21.21 -0.89 -12.94
N SER A 259 -20.38 -0.26 -13.77
CA SER A 259 -19.04 0.17 -13.44
C SER A 259 -18.83 1.64 -13.82
N THR A 260 -18.16 2.40 -12.93
CA THR A 260 -17.56 3.67 -13.31
C THR A 260 -16.30 3.36 -14.11
N GLY A 261 -16.13 3.96 -15.29
CA GLY A 261 -14.94 3.78 -16.10
C GLY A 261 -13.67 4.25 -15.39
N PRO A 262 -12.48 3.90 -15.91
CA PRO A 262 -11.20 4.22 -15.32
C PRO A 262 -10.93 5.72 -15.22
#